data_9e3f059a9ae032cae4715cc604a21576
#
_entry.id   9e3f059a9ae032cae4715cc604a21576
#
_cell.length_a   1.000
_cell.length_b   1.000
_cell.length_c   1.000
_cell.angle_alpha   90.00
_cell.angle_beta   90.00
_cell.angle_gamma   90.00
#
_symmetry.space_group_name_H-M   'P 1'
#
loop_
_entity.id
_entity.type
_entity.pdbx_description
1 polymer ?
#
loop_
_entity_poly.entity_id
_entity_poly.type
_entity_poly.pdbx_seq_one_letter_code
_entity_poly.pdbx_strand_id
1 'polypeptide(L)'
;MTPKAPRARILVLGGAGETAAVLAAVRGRAGLEVDVVRDDGAMLDRAGLAQMLRDGGWTHLLDVTHGFAGAISTAAAAACSDAGARYVLLRRPAWTPQAGDRWTDVTDMTAARAAIAPFARVFTNVGRAMLPDLAAFDGRLFVRQTTQHDAPPPRSNMRYVFGSPPFSHDAEVALLRDLAVDAVLFRNTGGAASETKVTAARALGLQMVM
;
A
#
# COMPACT_ATOMS: atom_id res chain seq x y z
N MET A 1 -1.26 -35.82 29.52
CA MET A 1 -1.13 -35.74 28.04
C MET A 1 -0.22 -34.55 27.73
N THR A 2 0.96 -34.77 27.22
CA THR A 2 1.86 -33.69 26.77
C THR A 2 1.21 -33.02 25.57
N PRO A 3 1.06 -31.69 25.55
CA PRO A 3 0.48 -31.00 24.40
C PRO A 3 1.35 -31.29 23.17
N LYS A 4 0.72 -31.73 22.09
CA LYS A 4 1.41 -31.99 20.82
C LYS A 4 1.98 -30.66 20.31
N ALA A 5 3.30 -30.64 20.04
CA ALA A 5 3.93 -29.45 19.49
C ALA A 5 3.17 -28.94 18.26
N PRO A 6 3.07 -27.60 18.06
CA PRO A 6 2.39 -27.04 16.93
C PRO A 6 3.02 -27.51 15.61
N ARG A 7 2.19 -27.83 14.61
CA ARG A 7 2.65 -28.23 13.28
C ARG A 7 3.36 -27.12 12.53
N ALA A 8 2.99 -25.88 12.81
CA ALA A 8 3.65 -24.71 12.27
C ALA A 8 3.59 -23.54 13.27
N ARG A 9 4.68 -22.78 13.34
CA ARG A 9 4.79 -21.51 14.06
C ARG A 9 4.91 -20.40 13.02
N ILE A 10 3.92 -19.50 12.99
CA ILE A 10 3.78 -18.48 11.97
C ILE A 10 3.98 -17.09 12.61
N LEU A 11 5.01 -16.38 12.17
CA LEU A 11 5.19 -14.97 12.47
C LEU A 11 4.53 -14.15 11.34
N VAL A 12 3.56 -13.32 11.68
CA VAL A 12 2.90 -12.42 10.72
C VAL A 12 3.61 -11.09 10.75
N LEU A 13 4.19 -10.68 9.63
CA LEU A 13 4.72 -9.34 9.44
C LEU A 13 3.58 -8.43 8.95
N GLY A 14 2.99 -7.69 9.88
CA GLY A 14 1.81 -6.87 9.63
C GLY A 14 2.16 -5.44 9.21
N GLY A 15 1.30 -4.81 8.42
CA GLY A 15 1.47 -3.43 7.96
C GLY A 15 0.34 -2.98 7.02
N ALA A 16 -0.36 -3.92 6.39
CA ALA A 16 -1.53 -3.63 5.57
C ALA A 16 -2.84 -3.69 6.37
N GLY A 17 -3.90 -3.12 5.82
CA GLY A 17 -5.25 -3.18 6.40
C GLY A 17 -5.80 -4.60 6.56
N GLU A 18 -5.32 -5.54 5.76
CA GLU A 18 -5.68 -6.96 5.80
C GLU A 18 -5.10 -7.71 6.99
N THR A 19 -4.13 -7.15 7.71
CA THR A 19 -3.46 -7.83 8.84
C THR A 19 -4.47 -8.37 9.86
N ALA A 20 -5.51 -7.60 10.20
CA ALA A 20 -6.53 -8.04 11.15
C ALA A 20 -7.33 -9.24 10.62
N ALA A 21 -7.75 -9.21 9.36
CA ALA A 21 -8.50 -10.29 8.72
C ALA A 21 -7.65 -11.57 8.60
N VAL A 22 -6.37 -11.42 8.24
CA VAL A 22 -5.41 -12.53 8.18
C VAL A 22 -5.23 -13.16 9.55
N LEU A 23 -5.00 -12.37 10.60
CA LEU A 23 -4.87 -12.88 11.98
C LEU A 23 -6.14 -13.60 12.42
N ALA A 24 -7.31 -13.07 12.12
CA ALA A 24 -8.59 -13.74 12.41
C ALA A 24 -8.71 -15.09 11.68
N ALA A 25 -8.22 -15.19 10.45
CA ALA A 25 -8.28 -16.40 9.66
C ALA A 25 -7.31 -17.50 10.12
N VAL A 26 -6.17 -17.14 10.72
CA VAL A 26 -5.12 -18.11 11.09
C VAL A 26 -5.06 -18.42 12.59
N ARG A 27 -5.40 -17.48 13.47
CA ARG A 27 -5.43 -17.67 14.92
C ARG A 27 -6.50 -18.69 15.33
N GLY A 28 -6.20 -19.48 16.33
CA GLY A 28 -7.11 -20.48 16.86
C GLY A 28 -7.22 -21.76 16.01
N ARG A 29 -6.55 -21.86 14.87
CA ARG A 29 -6.51 -23.09 14.08
C ARG A 29 -5.64 -24.14 14.78
N ALA A 30 -6.17 -25.35 14.90
CA ALA A 30 -5.46 -26.45 15.53
C ALA A 30 -4.12 -26.73 14.83
N GLY A 31 -3.05 -26.79 15.63
CA GLY A 31 -1.69 -27.05 15.14
C GLY A 31 -0.95 -25.84 14.59
N LEU A 32 -1.51 -24.62 14.72
CA LEU A 32 -0.83 -23.37 14.42
C LEU A 32 -0.58 -22.58 15.69
N GLU A 33 0.64 -22.05 15.83
CA GLU A 33 0.98 -20.98 16.75
C GLU A 33 1.23 -19.73 15.92
N VAL A 34 0.61 -18.60 16.29
CA VAL A 34 0.62 -17.39 15.47
C VAL A 34 0.90 -16.17 16.34
N ASP A 35 1.92 -15.41 15.97
CA ASP A 35 2.21 -14.10 16.53
C ASP A 35 2.36 -13.06 15.44
N VAL A 36 2.40 -11.78 15.81
CA VAL A 36 2.47 -10.66 14.87
C VAL A 36 3.53 -9.67 15.29
N VAL A 37 4.36 -9.29 14.32
CA VAL A 37 5.28 -8.16 14.41
C VAL A 37 4.82 -7.09 13.42
N ARG A 38 4.96 -5.82 13.82
CA ARG A 38 4.66 -4.67 12.96
C ARG A 38 5.87 -3.77 12.88
N ASP A 39 6.06 -3.21 11.71
CA ASP A 39 7.00 -2.11 11.55
C ASP A 39 6.31 -0.84 12.09
N ASP A 40 6.57 -0.55 13.36
CA ASP A 40 6.07 0.63 14.09
C ASP A 40 7.07 1.80 14.01
N GLY A 41 7.99 1.77 13.03
CA GLY A 41 9.08 2.72 12.87
C GLY A 41 10.41 2.23 13.44
N ALA A 42 10.44 1.09 14.12
CA ALA A 42 11.66 0.31 14.34
C ALA A 42 12.00 -0.38 13.01
N MET A 43 13.13 -0.05 12.42
CA MET A 43 13.55 -0.62 11.16
C MET A 43 13.77 -2.13 11.32
N LEU A 44 12.81 -2.92 10.84
CA LEU A 44 12.90 -4.37 10.78
C LEU A 44 13.83 -4.74 9.61
N ASP A 45 15.11 -4.82 9.87
CA ASP A 45 16.10 -5.22 8.89
C ASP A 45 16.23 -6.75 8.77
N ARG A 46 17.01 -7.20 7.79
CA ARG A 46 17.27 -8.62 7.55
C ARG A 46 17.83 -9.35 8.79
N ALA A 47 18.78 -8.72 9.48
CA ALA A 47 19.46 -9.36 10.60
C ALA A 47 18.54 -9.49 11.82
N GLY A 48 17.79 -8.45 12.15
CA GLY A 48 16.81 -8.45 13.25
C GLY A 48 15.69 -9.43 13.01
N LEU A 49 15.14 -9.48 11.79
CA LEU A 49 14.10 -10.45 11.43
C LEU A 49 14.62 -11.89 11.49
N ALA A 50 15.84 -12.16 10.98
CA ALA A 50 16.44 -13.49 11.04
C ALA A 50 16.69 -13.95 12.48
N GLN A 51 17.15 -13.04 13.35
CA GLN A 51 17.33 -13.32 14.77
C GLN A 51 15.99 -13.62 15.45
N MET A 52 14.98 -12.81 15.21
CA MET A 52 13.61 -13.01 15.74
C MET A 52 13.02 -14.35 15.31
N LEU A 53 13.23 -14.74 14.05
CA LEU A 53 12.76 -16.02 13.52
C LEU A 53 13.43 -17.19 14.24
N ARG A 54 14.75 -17.14 14.46
CA ARG A 54 15.51 -18.19 15.15
C ARG A 54 15.12 -18.29 16.63
N ASP A 55 15.14 -17.18 17.35
CA ASP A 55 14.88 -17.12 18.79
C ASP A 55 13.46 -17.60 19.11
N GLY A 56 12.50 -17.20 18.27
CA GLY A 56 11.13 -17.64 18.38
C GLY A 56 10.86 -19.04 17.83
N GLY A 57 11.81 -19.69 17.16
CA GLY A 57 11.58 -20.98 16.49
C GLY A 57 10.47 -20.93 15.44
N TRP A 58 10.34 -19.79 14.76
CA TRP A 58 9.30 -19.57 13.76
C TRP A 58 9.62 -20.35 12.49
N THR A 59 8.66 -21.17 12.05
CA THR A 59 8.81 -22.01 10.85
C THR A 59 8.36 -21.29 9.58
N HIS A 60 7.53 -20.27 9.71
CA HIS A 60 6.99 -19.47 8.61
C HIS A 60 6.96 -18.00 8.99
N LEU A 61 7.23 -17.13 8.02
CA LEU A 61 6.91 -15.72 8.07
C LEU A 61 5.87 -15.43 6.99
N LEU A 62 4.70 -14.94 7.43
CA LEU A 62 3.62 -14.48 6.54
C LEU A 62 3.68 -12.97 6.44
N ASP A 63 4.15 -12.49 5.30
CA ASP A 63 4.27 -11.06 4.99
C ASP A 63 2.92 -10.50 4.53
N VAL A 64 2.34 -9.66 5.38
CA VAL A 64 1.09 -8.92 5.17
C VAL A 64 1.38 -7.42 5.22
N THR A 65 2.54 -7.01 4.72
CA THR A 65 2.90 -5.60 4.62
C THR A 65 2.19 -4.92 3.46
N HIS A 66 2.29 -3.60 3.43
CA HIS A 66 1.69 -2.82 2.34
C HIS A 66 2.38 -3.13 1.02
N GLY A 67 1.63 -3.20 -0.08
CA GLY A 67 2.13 -3.58 -1.42
C GLY A 67 3.32 -2.77 -1.96
N PHE A 68 3.62 -1.61 -1.36
CA PHE A 68 4.79 -0.77 -1.66
C PHE A 68 5.88 -0.79 -0.58
N ALA A 69 5.79 -1.73 0.36
CA ALA A 69 6.83 -1.96 1.37
C ALA A 69 7.92 -2.91 0.85
N GLY A 70 8.33 -2.78 -0.42
CA GLY A 70 9.24 -3.71 -1.10
C GLY A 70 10.56 -3.93 -0.38
N ALA A 71 11.12 -2.90 0.26
CA ALA A 71 12.37 -3.02 1.01
C ALA A 71 12.23 -3.98 2.19
N ILE A 72 11.17 -3.85 2.99
CA ILE A 72 10.93 -4.75 4.13
C ILE A 72 10.57 -6.16 3.67
N SER A 73 9.79 -6.33 2.60
CA SER A 73 9.47 -7.63 2.02
C SER A 73 10.73 -8.35 1.51
N THR A 74 11.65 -7.62 0.89
CA THR A 74 12.94 -8.16 0.45
C THR A 74 13.81 -8.58 1.64
N ALA A 75 13.89 -7.75 2.67
CA ALA A 75 14.61 -8.07 3.90
C ALA A 75 14.01 -9.30 4.59
N ALA A 76 12.68 -9.40 4.67
CA ALA A 76 11.96 -10.52 5.26
C ALA A 76 12.18 -11.85 4.52
N ALA A 77 12.16 -11.81 3.18
CA ALA A 77 12.47 -13.01 2.38
C ALA A 77 13.90 -13.49 2.59
N ALA A 78 14.88 -12.56 2.63
CA ALA A 78 16.27 -12.88 2.92
C ALA A 78 16.46 -13.42 4.35
N ALA A 79 15.81 -12.81 5.34
CA ALA A 79 15.82 -13.24 6.74
C ALA A 79 15.27 -14.66 6.91
N CYS A 80 14.20 -15.01 6.19
CA CYS A 80 13.67 -16.37 6.18
C CYS A 80 14.68 -17.38 5.64
N SER A 81 15.39 -17.02 4.56
CA SER A 81 16.47 -17.87 4.02
C SER A 81 17.58 -18.10 5.05
N ASP A 82 18.00 -17.05 5.77
CA ASP A 82 19.04 -17.13 6.81
C ASP A 82 18.62 -17.94 8.05
N ALA A 83 17.33 -17.94 8.37
CA ALA A 83 16.78 -18.62 9.54
C ALA A 83 16.24 -20.02 9.22
N GLY A 84 16.20 -20.44 7.96
CA GLY A 84 15.58 -21.71 7.55
C GLY A 84 14.04 -21.72 7.66
N ALA A 85 13.42 -20.54 7.69
CA ALA A 85 11.97 -20.38 7.73
C ALA A 85 11.37 -20.25 6.32
N ARG A 86 10.10 -20.59 6.17
CA ARG A 86 9.37 -20.39 4.91
C ARG A 86 8.83 -18.96 4.84
N TYR A 87 9.09 -18.31 3.73
CA TYR A 87 8.51 -16.99 3.41
C TYR A 87 7.25 -17.13 2.58
N VAL A 88 6.18 -16.46 3.01
CA VAL A 88 4.90 -16.39 2.28
C VAL A 88 4.48 -14.93 2.19
N LEU A 89 4.33 -14.41 0.98
CA LEU A 89 3.87 -13.04 0.73
C LEU A 89 2.40 -13.03 0.33
N LEU A 90 1.58 -12.33 1.11
CA LEU A 90 0.19 -12.07 0.74
C LEU A 90 0.13 -10.82 -0.11
N ARG A 91 -0.19 -10.98 -1.40
CA ARG A 91 -0.44 -9.86 -2.30
C ARG A 91 -1.92 -9.76 -2.65
N ARG A 92 -2.42 -8.54 -2.67
CA ARG A 92 -3.71 -8.23 -3.27
C ARG A 92 -3.57 -8.29 -4.80
N PRO A 93 -4.59 -8.83 -5.52
CA PRO A 93 -4.64 -8.64 -6.97
C PRO A 93 -4.62 -7.14 -7.30
N ALA A 94 -3.78 -6.76 -8.23
CA ALA A 94 -3.78 -5.39 -8.76
C ALA A 94 -5.13 -5.10 -9.43
N TRP A 95 -5.51 -3.83 -9.46
CA TRP A 95 -6.63 -3.42 -10.30
C TRP A 95 -6.21 -3.51 -11.76
N THR A 96 -7.17 -3.85 -12.60
CA THR A 96 -6.97 -3.97 -14.04
C THR A 96 -7.88 -3.00 -14.80
N PRO A 97 -7.44 -2.53 -15.97
CA PRO A 97 -8.28 -1.70 -16.81
C PRO A 97 -9.54 -2.47 -17.25
N GLN A 98 -10.63 -1.76 -17.41
CA GLN A 98 -11.90 -2.26 -17.94
C GLN A 98 -12.17 -1.60 -19.30
N ALA A 99 -13.09 -2.17 -20.06
CA ALA A 99 -13.50 -1.58 -21.32
C ALA A 99 -14.02 -0.14 -21.13
N GLY A 100 -13.48 0.80 -21.88
CA GLY A 100 -13.80 2.23 -21.77
C GLY A 100 -12.95 3.02 -20.79
N ASP A 101 -12.07 2.38 -20.00
CA ASP A 101 -11.15 3.10 -19.12
C ASP A 101 -10.10 3.86 -19.92
N ARG A 102 -9.80 5.06 -19.45
CA ARG A 102 -8.64 5.82 -19.89
C ARG A 102 -7.49 5.52 -18.93
N TRP A 103 -6.77 4.43 -19.21
CA TRP A 103 -5.78 3.84 -18.30
C TRP A 103 -4.38 3.82 -18.91
N THR A 104 -3.39 4.21 -18.12
CA THR A 104 -1.98 4.16 -18.48
C THR A 104 -1.18 3.57 -17.33
N ASP A 105 -0.57 2.40 -17.53
CA ASP A 105 0.38 1.85 -16.57
C ASP A 105 1.74 2.52 -16.73
N VAL A 106 2.40 2.79 -15.61
CA VAL A 106 3.73 3.39 -15.55
C VAL A 106 4.63 2.60 -14.60
N THR A 107 5.91 2.55 -14.91
CA THR A 107 6.88 1.74 -14.15
C THR A 107 7.53 2.49 -13.00
N ASP A 108 7.59 3.82 -13.06
CA ASP A 108 8.28 4.67 -12.10
C ASP A 108 7.71 6.09 -12.07
N MET A 109 8.21 6.91 -11.16
CA MET A 109 7.75 8.29 -10.97
C MET A 109 8.14 9.22 -12.13
N THR A 110 9.18 8.91 -12.88
CA THR A 110 9.56 9.68 -14.07
C THR A 110 8.53 9.47 -15.18
N ALA A 111 8.18 8.21 -15.45
CA ALA A 111 7.11 7.87 -16.39
C ALA A 111 5.75 8.41 -15.92
N ALA A 112 5.46 8.33 -14.61
CA ALA A 112 4.24 8.89 -14.03
C ALA A 112 4.12 10.39 -14.28
N ARG A 113 5.20 11.15 -14.03
CA ARG A 113 5.25 12.59 -14.28
C ARG A 113 5.06 12.91 -15.77
N ALA A 114 5.69 12.15 -16.66
CA ALA A 114 5.51 12.33 -18.10
C ALA A 114 4.06 12.06 -18.53
N ALA A 115 3.45 11.01 -17.99
CA ALA A 115 2.07 10.64 -18.30
C ALA A 115 1.04 11.68 -17.82
N ILE A 116 1.30 12.36 -16.70
CA ILE A 116 0.40 13.41 -16.19
C ILE A 116 0.70 14.79 -16.77
N ALA A 117 1.83 15.01 -17.44
CA ALA A 117 2.25 16.33 -17.96
C ALA A 117 1.19 17.06 -18.84
N PRO A 118 0.37 16.36 -19.66
CA PRO A 118 -0.66 17.02 -20.47
C PRO A 118 -1.85 17.57 -19.69
N PHE A 119 -1.99 17.25 -18.40
CA PHE A 119 -3.17 17.55 -17.60
C PHE A 119 -2.94 18.78 -16.72
N ALA A 120 -3.99 19.61 -16.59
CA ALA A 120 -3.90 20.82 -15.79
C ALA A 120 -4.14 20.58 -14.29
N ARG A 121 -4.97 19.60 -13.93
CA ARG A 121 -5.43 19.34 -12.56
C ARG A 121 -5.42 17.85 -12.26
N VAL A 122 -4.46 17.42 -11.46
CA VAL A 122 -4.24 15.99 -11.14
C VAL A 122 -4.48 15.73 -9.66
N PHE A 123 -5.25 14.69 -9.36
CA PHE A 123 -5.40 14.18 -8.00
C PHE A 123 -4.53 12.94 -7.80
N THR A 124 -3.87 12.86 -6.65
CA THR A 124 -2.98 11.73 -6.34
C THR A 124 -3.06 11.30 -4.87
N ASN A 125 -2.75 10.02 -4.63
CA ASN A 125 -2.54 9.46 -3.30
C ASN A 125 -1.11 8.95 -3.07
N VAL A 126 -0.15 9.40 -3.86
CA VAL A 126 1.26 9.07 -3.61
C VAL A 126 1.71 9.65 -2.27
N GLY A 127 2.59 8.92 -1.59
CA GLY A 127 3.13 9.37 -0.29
C GLY A 127 3.98 10.64 -0.42
N ARG A 128 4.08 11.42 0.66
CA ARG A 128 4.86 12.68 0.70
C ARG A 128 6.31 12.51 0.24
N ALA A 129 6.93 11.37 0.54
CA ALA A 129 8.28 11.06 0.12
C ALA A 129 8.49 11.04 -1.41
N MET A 130 7.41 10.84 -2.18
CA MET A 130 7.45 10.81 -3.64
C MET A 130 7.12 12.15 -4.30
N LEU A 131 6.71 13.18 -3.52
CA LEU A 131 6.35 14.49 -4.07
C LEU A 131 7.53 15.23 -4.73
N PRO A 132 8.79 15.10 -4.28
CA PRO A 132 9.92 15.68 -4.99
C PRO A 132 10.03 15.22 -6.45
N ASP A 133 9.69 13.96 -6.75
CA ASP A 133 9.73 13.40 -8.12
C ASP A 133 8.68 14.06 -9.04
N LEU A 134 7.61 14.60 -8.45
CA LEU A 134 6.57 15.35 -9.15
C LEU A 134 6.80 16.87 -9.17
N ALA A 135 7.95 17.35 -8.68
CA ALA A 135 8.22 18.76 -8.56
C ALA A 135 8.24 19.51 -9.91
N ALA A 136 8.59 18.84 -11.00
CA ALA A 136 8.57 19.42 -12.35
C ALA A 136 7.21 19.30 -13.06
N PHE A 137 6.16 18.88 -12.38
CA PHE A 137 4.80 18.97 -12.92
C PHE A 137 4.28 20.41 -12.79
N ASP A 138 3.87 21.01 -13.90
CA ASP A 138 3.47 22.42 -13.93
C ASP A 138 1.99 22.65 -13.58
N GLY A 139 1.15 21.61 -13.69
CA GLY A 139 -0.27 21.67 -13.35
C GLY A 139 -0.52 21.71 -11.84
N ARG A 140 -1.79 21.83 -11.47
CA ARG A 140 -2.24 21.80 -10.08
C ARG A 140 -2.29 20.35 -9.57
N LEU A 141 -1.56 20.04 -8.51
CA LEU A 141 -1.53 18.73 -7.90
C LEU A 141 -2.30 18.71 -6.57
N PHE A 142 -3.33 17.87 -6.47
CA PHE A 142 -4.08 17.63 -5.25
C PHE A 142 -3.61 16.32 -4.62
N VAL A 143 -3.05 16.39 -3.43
CA VAL A 143 -2.39 15.25 -2.79
C VAL A 143 -3.21 14.80 -1.59
N ARG A 144 -3.79 13.59 -1.65
CA ARG A 144 -4.51 12.99 -0.53
C ARG A 144 -3.57 12.74 0.66
N GLN A 145 -3.99 13.19 1.82
CA GLN A 145 -3.36 12.88 3.11
C GLN A 145 -4.39 12.24 4.04
N THR A 146 -4.03 11.13 4.67
CA THR A 146 -4.90 10.41 5.62
C THR A 146 -4.57 10.73 7.08
N THR A 147 -3.42 11.36 7.30
CA THR A 147 -2.99 11.84 8.63
C THR A 147 -2.92 13.35 8.61
N GLN A 148 -3.56 13.99 9.58
CA GLN A 148 -3.53 15.44 9.74
C GLN A 148 -2.13 15.91 10.13
N HIS A 149 -1.67 17.01 9.53
CA HIS A 149 -0.42 17.67 9.86
C HIS A 149 -0.42 19.12 9.35
N ASP A 150 0.44 19.97 9.92
CA ASP A 150 0.53 21.40 9.57
C ASP A 150 1.64 21.70 8.54
N ALA A 151 2.42 20.69 8.14
CA ALA A 151 3.49 20.89 7.17
C ALA A 151 2.90 21.33 5.81
N PRO A 152 3.40 22.42 5.22
CA PRO A 152 2.93 22.88 3.92
C PRO A 152 3.36 21.91 2.81
N PRO A 153 2.67 21.89 1.68
CA PRO A 153 3.12 21.16 0.51
C PRO A 153 4.45 21.73 -0.01
N PRO A 154 5.31 20.93 -0.64
CA PRO A 154 6.66 21.34 -1.03
C PRO A 154 6.69 22.39 -2.15
N ARG A 155 5.57 22.62 -2.83
CA ARG A 155 5.44 23.60 -3.91
C ARG A 155 4.08 24.28 -3.90
N SER A 156 4.02 25.52 -4.41
CA SER A 156 2.80 26.36 -4.45
C SER A 156 1.69 25.81 -5.35
N ASN A 157 2.05 25.02 -6.38
CA ASN A 157 1.07 24.34 -7.24
C ASN A 157 0.52 23.03 -6.63
N MET A 158 1.00 22.61 -5.46
CA MET A 158 0.48 21.46 -4.74
C MET A 158 -0.47 21.88 -3.63
N ARG A 159 -1.50 21.07 -3.38
CA ARG A 159 -2.46 21.24 -2.29
C ARG A 159 -2.73 19.91 -1.61
N TYR A 160 -2.62 19.86 -0.29
CA TYR A 160 -3.07 18.70 0.48
C TYR A 160 -4.59 18.64 0.58
N VAL A 161 -5.12 17.44 0.45
CA VAL A 161 -6.54 17.12 0.60
C VAL A 161 -6.65 16.08 1.69
N PHE A 162 -7.01 16.52 2.88
CA PHE A 162 -7.12 15.63 4.04
C PHE A 162 -8.43 14.83 3.99
N GLY A 163 -8.38 13.63 4.54
CA GLY A 163 -9.53 12.76 4.68
C GLY A 163 -9.17 11.47 5.38
N SER A 164 -10.13 10.88 6.06
CA SER A 164 -9.95 9.63 6.83
C SER A 164 -10.71 8.47 6.17
N PRO A 165 -10.07 7.31 6.00
CA PRO A 165 -10.76 6.12 5.51
C PRO A 165 -11.80 5.62 6.55
N PRO A 166 -12.82 4.86 6.13
CA PRO A 166 -13.08 4.42 4.76
C PRO A 166 -13.67 5.53 3.88
N PHE A 167 -13.24 5.58 2.61
CA PHE A 167 -13.79 6.51 1.62
C PHE A 167 -14.90 5.80 0.84
N SER A 168 -16.10 6.40 0.77
CA SER A 168 -17.15 5.89 -0.08
C SER A 168 -16.95 6.29 -1.55
N HIS A 169 -17.53 5.53 -2.47
CA HIS A 169 -17.53 5.86 -3.90
C HIS A 169 -18.07 7.27 -4.15
N ASP A 170 -19.24 7.59 -3.57
CA ASP A 170 -19.90 8.87 -3.80
C ASP A 170 -19.10 10.06 -3.26
N ALA A 171 -18.43 9.88 -2.10
CA ALA A 171 -17.54 10.91 -1.56
C ALA A 171 -16.31 11.13 -2.47
N GLU A 172 -15.74 10.06 -3.04
CA GLU A 172 -14.63 10.19 -4.00
C GLU A 172 -15.11 10.87 -5.30
N VAL A 173 -16.28 10.52 -5.83
CA VAL A 173 -16.86 11.18 -7.01
C VAL A 173 -17.10 12.66 -6.74
N ALA A 174 -17.71 13.00 -5.61
CA ALA A 174 -17.96 14.40 -5.23
C ALA A 174 -16.65 15.18 -5.15
N LEU A 175 -15.65 14.63 -4.44
CA LEU A 175 -14.36 15.27 -4.28
C LEU A 175 -13.65 15.52 -5.62
N LEU A 176 -13.60 14.51 -6.51
CA LEU A 176 -12.92 14.65 -7.79
C LEU A 176 -13.61 15.69 -8.69
N ARG A 177 -14.95 15.79 -8.61
CA ARG A 177 -15.73 16.84 -9.30
C ARG A 177 -15.45 18.22 -8.72
N ASP A 178 -15.51 18.38 -7.39
CA ASP A 178 -15.29 19.66 -6.71
C ASP A 178 -13.89 20.22 -6.98
N LEU A 179 -12.92 19.33 -7.06
CA LEU A 179 -11.55 19.69 -7.43
C LEU A 179 -11.38 19.91 -8.94
N ALA A 180 -12.39 19.60 -9.75
CA ALA A 180 -12.38 19.70 -11.21
C ALA A 180 -11.11 19.07 -11.81
N VAL A 181 -10.75 17.84 -11.36
CA VAL A 181 -9.58 17.15 -11.86
C VAL A 181 -9.85 16.52 -13.22
N ASP A 182 -8.84 16.48 -14.06
CA ASP A 182 -8.86 15.90 -15.40
C ASP A 182 -8.07 14.59 -15.51
N ALA A 183 -7.21 14.31 -14.52
CA ALA A 183 -6.51 13.04 -14.40
C ALA A 183 -6.27 12.65 -12.93
N VAL A 184 -6.05 11.37 -12.71
CA VAL A 184 -5.63 10.83 -11.40
C VAL A 184 -4.32 10.07 -11.54
N LEU A 185 -3.46 10.18 -10.53
CA LEU A 185 -2.22 9.41 -10.41
C LEU A 185 -2.30 8.57 -9.13
N PHE A 186 -2.46 7.27 -9.25
CA PHE A 186 -2.60 6.37 -8.12
C PHE A 186 -1.52 5.29 -8.15
N ARG A 187 -1.13 4.82 -6.98
CA ARG A 187 -0.40 3.56 -6.86
C ARG A 187 -1.39 2.42 -6.96
N ASN A 188 -1.13 1.46 -7.87
CA ASN A 188 -1.95 0.26 -8.01
C ASN A 188 -1.70 -0.70 -6.83
N THR A 189 -2.35 -0.41 -5.71
CA THR A 189 -2.23 -1.24 -4.50
C THR A 189 -3.16 -2.44 -4.52
N GLY A 190 -4.12 -2.46 -5.42
CA GLY A 190 -5.16 -3.48 -5.47
C GLY A 190 -6.09 -3.46 -4.25
N GLY A 191 -7.03 -4.39 -4.25
CA GLY A 191 -7.95 -4.67 -3.14
C GLY A 191 -9.17 -3.76 -3.06
N ALA A 192 -10.31 -4.32 -2.61
CA ALA A 192 -11.62 -3.67 -2.59
C ALA A 192 -11.68 -2.42 -1.70
N ALA A 193 -11.00 -2.43 -0.55
CA ALA A 193 -11.04 -1.32 0.41
C ALA A 193 -10.49 0.01 -0.14
N SER A 194 -9.66 -0.04 -1.17
CA SER A 194 -9.08 1.14 -1.81
C SER A 194 -9.55 1.35 -3.26
N GLU A 195 -10.47 0.53 -3.75
CA GLU A 195 -10.94 0.58 -5.14
C GLU A 195 -11.89 1.74 -5.41
N THR A 196 -12.53 2.30 -4.38
CA THR A 196 -13.51 3.38 -4.50
C THR A 196 -13.00 4.59 -5.30
N LYS A 197 -11.71 4.94 -5.16
CA LYS A 197 -11.08 6.01 -5.95
C LYS A 197 -10.94 5.66 -7.44
N VAL A 198 -10.69 4.38 -7.75
CA VAL A 198 -10.57 3.90 -9.14
C VAL A 198 -11.95 3.87 -9.79
N THR A 199 -12.94 3.33 -9.09
CA THR A 199 -14.33 3.32 -9.59
C THR A 199 -14.91 4.73 -9.73
N ALA A 200 -14.54 5.67 -8.85
CA ALA A 200 -14.93 7.07 -8.96
C ALA A 200 -14.28 7.75 -10.18
N ALA A 201 -12.97 7.54 -10.38
CA ALA A 201 -12.27 8.06 -11.56
C ALA A 201 -12.86 7.51 -12.86
N ARG A 202 -13.18 6.21 -12.88
CA ARG A 202 -13.85 5.52 -13.98
C ARG A 202 -15.24 6.13 -14.27
N ALA A 203 -16.08 6.31 -13.24
CA ALA A 203 -17.42 6.92 -13.38
C ALA A 203 -17.38 8.35 -13.94
N LEU A 204 -16.28 9.06 -13.74
CA LEU A 204 -16.06 10.41 -14.26
C LEU A 204 -15.29 10.43 -15.59
N GLY A 205 -14.91 9.28 -16.16
CA GLY A 205 -14.16 9.20 -17.40
C GLY A 205 -12.78 9.86 -17.33
N LEU A 206 -12.18 9.93 -16.15
CA LEU A 206 -10.87 10.56 -15.96
C LEU A 206 -9.74 9.71 -16.53
N GLN A 207 -8.65 10.37 -16.94
CA GLN A 207 -7.41 9.63 -17.20
C GLN A 207 -6.87 9.07 -15.89
N MET A 208 -6.59 7.78 -15.87
CA MET A 208 -5.97 7.07 -14.75
C MET A 208 -4.54 6.70 -15.09
N VAL A 209 -3.58 7.19 -14.33
CA VAL A 209 -2.17 6.83 -14.39
C VAL A 209 -1.86 5.98 -13.16
N MET A 210 -1.35 4.73 -13.37
CA MET A 210 -1.25 3.70 -12.33
C MET A 210 0.16 3.13 -12.21
#